data_aa1dcb0e915945f58a0a61b05b304dcf
#
_entry.id   aa1dcb0e915945f58a0a61b05b304dcf
#
_cell.length_a   1.000
_cell.length_b   1.000
_cell.length_c   1.000
_cell.angle_alpha   90.00
_cell.angle_beta   90.00
_cell.angle_gamma   90.00
#
_symmetry.space_group_name_H-M   'P 1'
#
loop_
_entity.id
_entity.type
_entity.pdbx_description
1 polymer ?
#
loop_
_entity_poly.entity_id
_entity_poly.type
_entity_poly.pdbx_seq_one_letter_code
_entity_poly.pdbx_strand_id
1 'polypeptide(L)' 'SGNRLSIDAELADGSRSIFLYDIAERRVIGQFAIRNK' A
#
# COMPACT_ATOMS: atom_id res chain seq x y z
N SER A 1 13.94 9.31 0.49
CA SER A 1 13.25 10.57 0.58
C SER A 1 12.08 10.46 1.54
N GLY A 2 11.64 11.57 2.07
CA GLY A 2 10.58 11.58 3.06
C GLY A 2 9.19 11.81 2.49
N ASN A 3 9.01 11.68 1.19
CA ASN A 3 7.75 12.03 0.54
C ASN A 3 6.86 10.82 0.28
N ARG A 4 7.22 9.63 0.77
CA ARG A 4 6.46 8.43 0.48
C ARG A 4 6.09 7.71 1.75
N LEU A 5 4.93 7.08 1.71
CA LEU A 5 4.36 6.39 2.85
C LEU A 5 3.85 5.04 2.38
N SER A 6 4.16 4.00 3.14
CA SER A 6 3.69 2.66 2.83
C SER A 6 2.53 2.33 3.76
N ILE A 7 1.42 1.89 3.18
CA ILE A 7 0.22 1.56 3.93
C ILE A 7 -0.11 0.09 3.71
N ASP A 8 -0.21 -0.66 4.80
CA ASP A 8 -0.51 -2.09 4.76
C ASP A 8 -1.96 -2.29 5.21
N ALA A 9 -2.76 -2.86 4.33
CA ALA A 9 -4.17 -3.12 4.62
C ALA A 9 -4.45 -4.62 4.52
N GLU A 10 -5.08 -5.16 5.54
CA GLU A 10 -5.46 -6.56 5.55
C GLU A 10 -6.93 -6.69 5.18
N LEU A 11 -7.22 -7.58 4.27
CA LEU A 11 -8.58 -7.80 3.79
C LEU A 11 -9.24 -8.93 4.56
N ALA A 12 -10.57 -9.02 4.42
CA ALA A 12 -11.35 -10.00 5.18
C ALA A 12 -10.98 -11.44 4.86
N ASP A 13 -10.47 -11.69 3.65
CA ASP A 13 -10.11 -13.04 3.23
C ASP A 13 -8.70 -13.43 3.65
N GLY A 14 -8.02 -12.59 4.41
CA GLY A 14 -6.67 -12.88 4.89
C GLY A 14 -5.57 -12.39 3.97
N SER A 15 -5.90 -11.85 2.82
CA SER A 15 -4.90 -11.28 1.94
C SER A 15 -4.54 -9.88 2.40
N ARG A 16 -3.45 -9.35 1.84
CA ARG A 16 -2.97 -8.04 2.23
C ARG A 16 -2.63 -7.24 0.99
N SER A 17 -2.83 -5.94 1.09
CA SER A 17 -2.43 -5.01 0.03
C SER A 17 -1.54 -3.94 0.63
N ILE A 18 -0.48 -3.63 -0.07
CA ILE A 18 0.43 -2.58 0.35
C ILE A 18 0.34 -1.47 -0.67
N PHE A 19 0.01 -0.28 -0.19
CA PHE A 19 -0.11 0.90 -1.03
C PHE A 19 1.07 1.82 -0.78
N LEU A 20 1.65 2.32 -1.84
CA LEU A 20 2.70 3.30 -1.74
C LEU A 20 2.11 4.65 -2.08
N TYR A 21 2.06 5.54 -1.11
CA TYR A 21 1.42 6.83 -1.25
C TYR A 21 2.48 7.91 -1.32
N ASP A 22 2.37 8.80 -2.30
CA ASP A 22 3.28 9.93 -2.43
C ASP A 22 2.61 11.14 -1.79
N ILE A 23 3.22 11.63 -0.71
CA ILE A 23 2.64 12.72 0.08
C ILE A 23 2.66 14.02 -0.71
N ALA A 24 3.73 14.26 -1.45
CA ALA A 24 3.84 15.50 -2.23
C ALA A 24 2.84 15.53 -3.36
N GLU A 25 2.65 14.39 -4.03
CA GLU A 25 1.70 14.27 -5.12
C GLU A 25 0.28 14.04 -4.64
N ARG A 26 0.13 13.63 -3.38
CA ARG A 26 -1.18 13.36 -2.75
C ARG A 26 -1.94 12.27 -3.49
N ARG A 27 -1.23 11.17 -3.80
CA ARG A 27 -1.86 10.09 -4.54
C ARG A 27 -1.11 8.80 -4.32
N VAL A 28 -1.78 7.69 -4.58
CA VAL A 28 -1.17 6.37 -4.56
C VAL A 28 -0.37 6.19 -5.85
N ILE A 29 0.90 5.85 -5.71
CA ILE A 29 1.77 5.67 -6.86
C ILE A 29 2.13 4.22 -7.08
N GLY A 30 1.77 3.32 -6.17
CA GLY A 30 2.04 1.90 -6.33
C GLY A 30 1.13 1.08 -5.46
N GLN A 31 0.92 -0.17 -5.88
CA GLN A 31 0.08 -1.09 -5.13
C GLN A 31 0.63 -2.50 -5.32
N PHE A 32 0.75 -3.22 -4.22
CA PHE A 32 1.24 -4.60 -4.24
C PHE A 32 0.26 -5.47 -3.47
N ALA A 33 -0.12 -6.58 -4.05
CA ALA A 33 -1.01 -7.53 -3.40
C ALA A 33 -0.19 -8.71 -2.91
N ILE A 34 -0.38 -9.07 -1.65
CA ILE A 34 0.27 -10.23 -1.06
C ILE A 34 -0.81 -11.22 -0.72
N ARG A 35 -0.78 -12.36 -1.39
CA ARG A 35 -1.77 -13.38 -1.18
C ARG A 35 -1.24 -14.39 -0.17
N ASN A 36 -2.02 -14.62 0.85
CA ASN A 36 -1.68 -15.58 1.88
C ASN A 36 -2.23 -16.93 1.49
N LYS A 37 -1.36 -17.91 1.45
CA LYS A 37 -1.81 -19.24 1.08
C LYS A 37 -2.29 -20.03 2.26
#